data_48dcf80a847cd012bb600076bf458c02
#
_entry.id   48dcf80a847cd012bb600076bf458c02
#
_cell.length_a   1.000
_cell.length_b   1.000
_cell.length_c   1.000
_cell.angle_alpha   90.00
_cell.angle_beta   90.00
_cell.angle_gamma   90.00
#
_symmetry.space_group_name_H-M   'P 1'
#
loop_
_entity.id
_entity.type
_entity.pdbx_description
1 polymer ?
#
loop_
_entity_poly.entity_id
_entity_poly.type
_entity_poly.pdbx_seq_one_letter_code
_entity_poly.pdbx_strand_id
1 'polypeptide(L)'
;MKKALVFLADGCEMCEALCVVDVLRRAGINVFTAGVTGERVVSSHNVEIKADVMLSEVKNEEWDLVFAPGGMPGATNLASSSIVNSIILDTYNKGNIVSAICASPAVVFGPLGIIKSGKATCYPGCEDYAPGIEFVSDGVIVDGNVVTAKSAGWAFDLGLKLISLLEG
;
A
#
# COMPACT_ATOMS: atom_id res chain seq x y z
N MET A 1 -20.99 -2.33 -1.19
CA MET A 1 -20.06 -1.22 -0.89
C MET A 1 -18.63 -1.80 -0.94
N LYS A 2 -17.74 -1.15 -1.68
CA LYS A 2 -16.35 -1.58 -1.79
C LYS A 2 -15.61 -1.38 -0.47
N LYS A 3 -14.71 -2.31 -0.14
CA LYS A 3 -14.00 -2.36 1.13
C LYS A 3 -12.50 -2.34 0.90
N ALA A 4 -11.80 -1.41 1.55
CA ALA A 4 -10.35 -1.23 1.41
C ALA A 4 -9.64 -1.32 2.76
N LEU A 5 -8.44 -1.89 2.75
CA LEU A 5 -7.53 -1.96 3.90
C LEU A 5 -6.27 -1.16 3.63
N VAL A 6 -5.91 -0.29 4.55
CA VAL A 6 -4.65 0.47 4.52
C VAL A 6 -3.78 0.03 5.69
N PHE A 7 -2.60 -0.49 5.40
CA PHE A 7 -1.66 -0.92 6.42
C PHE A 7 -0.94 0.27 7.05
N LEU A 8 -0.91 0.32 8.39
CA LEU A 8 -0.16 1.32 9.15
C LEU A 8 0.89 0.63 10.02
N ALA A 9 2.15 1.01 9.85
CA ALA A 9 3.26 0.53 10.67
C ALA A 9 4.11 1.71 11.13
N ASP A 10 4.85 1.54 12.22
CA ASP A 10 5.82 2.54 12.67
C ASP A 10 6.80 2.87 11.53
N GLY A 11 7.04 4.15 11.32
CA GLY A 11 7.87 4.65 10.24
C GLY A 11 7.15 4.83 8.91
N CYS A 12 5.83 4.66 8.86
CA CYS A 12 5.07 4.91 7.62
C CYS A 12 5.11 6.40 7.23
N GLU A 13 4.99 6.67 5.94
CA GLU A 13 4.86 8.04 5.44
C GLU A 13 3.39 8.47 5.53
N MET A 14 3.10 9.44 6.40
CA MET A 14 1.70 9.83 6.71
C MET A 14 0.99 10.51 5.54
N CYS A 15 1.69 11.29 4.71
CA CYS A 15 1.07 11.91 3.54
C CYS A 15 0.56 10.84 2.58
N GLU A 16 1.33 9.79 2.37
CA GLU A 16 0.96 8.69 1.49
C GLU A 16 -0.22 7.90 2.06
N ALA A 17 -0.15 7.54 3.34
CA ALA A 17 -1.19 6.76 3.99
C ALA A 17 -2.51 7.53 4.10
N LEU A 18 -2.48 8.72 4.69
CA LEU A 18 -3.69 9.46 5.03
C LEU A 18 -4.34 10.14 3.84
N CYS A 19 -3.55 10.57 2.83
CA CYS A 19 -4.11 11.11 1.60
C CYS A 19 -4.98 10.07 0.88
N VAL A 20 -4.48 8.84 0.74
CA VAL A 20 -5.24 7.75 0.11
C VAL A 20 -6.49 7.40 0.93
N VAL A 21 -6.36 7.32 2.26
CA VAL A 21 -7.52 7.10 3.15
C VAL A 21 -8.59 8.17 2.95
N ASP A 22 -8.21 9.44 2.98
CA ASP A 22 -9.14 10.55 2.85
C ASP A 22 -9.84 10.55 1.49
N VAL A 23 -9.08 10.39 0.41
CA VAL A 23 -9.60 10.38 -0.97
C VAL A 23 -10.59 9.23 -1.17
N LEU A 24 -10.26 8.02 -0.72
CA LEU A 24 -11.13 6.86 -0.83
C LEU A 24 -12.42 7.02 0.01
N ARG A 25 -12.31 7.54 1.23
CA ARG A 25 -13.48 7.79 2.10
C ARG A 25 -14.40 8.85 1.50
N ARG A 26 -13.88 9.91 0.90
CA ARG A 26 -14.66 10.91 0.18
C ARG A 26 -15.46 10.31 -0.97
N ALA A 27 -14.97 9.27 -1.61
CA ALA A 27 -15.66 8.55 -2.67
C ALA A 27 -16.69 7.51 -2.15
N GLY A 28 -16.88 7.41 -0.83
CA GLY A 28 -17.84 6.47 -0.23
C GLY A 28 -17.33 5.04 -0.11
N ILE A 29 -16.02 4.81 -0.27
CA ILE A 29 -15.42 3.50 -0.07
C ILE A 29 -15.24 3.25 1.43
N ASN A 30 -15.59 2.04 1.89
CA ASN A 30 -15.43 1.65 3.27
C ASN A 30 -13.98 1.31 3.58
N VAL A 31 -13.21 2.28 4.10
CA VAL A 31 -11.77 2.16 4.35
C VAL A 31 -11.48 1.90 5.81
N PHE A 32 -10.72 0.85 6.07
CA PHE A 32 -10.16 0.52 7.38
C PHE A 32 -8.64 0.73 7.37
N THR A 33 -8.13 1.41 8.38
CA THR A 33 -6.69 1.43 8.66
C THR A 33 -6.36 0.33 9.67
N ALA A 34 -5.36 -0.49 9.37
CA ALA A 34 -4.96 -1.60 10.23
C ALA A 34 -3.58 -1.37 10.83
N GLY A 35 -3.49 -1.38 12.15
CA GLY A 35 -2.23 -1.28 12.87
C GLY A 35 -1.42 -2.58 12.80
N VAL A 36 -0.25 -2.50 12.19
CA VAL A 36 0.65 -3.65 12.00
C VAL A 36 1.60 -3.78 13.19
N THR A 37 2.16 -2.67 13.66
CA THR A 37 3.10 -2.61 14.78
C THR A 37 2.44 -2.25 16.11
N GLY A 38 1.18 -1.86 16.09
CA GLY A 38 0.39 -1.50 17.26
C GLY A 38 -0.89 -0.78 16.87
N GLU A 39 -1.79 -0.55 17.85
CA GLU A 39 -3.02 0.24 17.65
C GLU A 39 -2.68 1.69 17.28
N ARG A 40 -1.62 2.23 17.90
CA ARG A 40 -1.06 3.54 17.58
C ARG A 40 0.28 3.35 16.92
N VAL A 41 0.46 3.98 15.77
CA VAL A 41 1.73 3.96 15.04
C VAL A 41 2.30 5.36 14.97
N VAL A 42 3.62 5.46 14.90
CA VAL A 42 4.32 6.74 14.76
C VAL A 42 4.88 6.82 13.35
N SER A 43 4.49 7.86 12.62
CA SER A 43 4.96 8.08 11.25
C SER A 43 6.46 8.37 11.19
N SER A 44 7.03 8.34 9.99
CA SER A 44 8.44 8.66 9.76
C SER A 44 8.84 10.08 10.22
N HIS A 45 7.88 10.97 10.41
CA HIS A 45 8.08 12.34 10.90
C HIS A 45 7.36 12.61 12.23
N ASN A 46 7.29 11.60 13.10
CA ASN A 46 6.88 11.70 14.50
C ASN A 46 5.42 12.15 14.74
N VAL A 47 4.52 11.82 13.84
CA VAL A 47 3.08 12.01 14.07
C VAL A 47 2.46 10.67 14.48
N GLU A 48 1.77 10.66 15.63
CA GLU A 48 1.06 9.49 16.09
C GLU A 48 -0.28 9.36 15.33
N ILE A 49 -0.55 8.16 14.83
CA ILE A 49 -1.78 7.83 14.12
C ILE A 49 -2.43 6.63 14.80
N LYS A 50 -3.69 6.76 15.16
CA LYS A 50 -4.49 5.64 15.69
C LYS A 50 -5.13 4.90 14.54
N ALA A 51 -4.87 3.59 14.42
CA ALA A 51 -5.53 2.74 13.46
C ALA A 51 -6.97 2.44 13.87
N ASP A 52 -7.84 2.17 12.87
CA ASP A 52 -9.22 1.78 13.14
C ASP A 52 -9.31 0.40 13.78
N VAL A 53 -8.45 -0.52 13.36
CA VAL A 53 -8.40 -1.91 13.82
C VAL A 53 -6.96 -2.38 13.97
N MET A 54 -6.77 -3.47 14.70
CA MET A 54 -5.51 -4.21 14.69
C MET A 54 -5.48 -5.17 13.50
N LEU A 55 -4.30 -5.34 12.91
CA LEU A 55 -4.14 -6.24 11.77
C LEU A 55 -4.63 -7.67 12.07
N SER A 56 -4.39 -8.17 13.28
CA SER A 56 -4.81 -9.49 13.72
C SER A 56 -6.33 -9.70 13.71
N GLU A 57 -7.11 -8.63 13.86
CA GLU A 57 -8.57 -8.68 13.87
C GLU A 57 -9.16 -8.87 12.46
N VAL A 58 -8.40 -8.55 11.42
CA VAL A 58 -8.86 -8.55 10.03
C VAL A 58 -8.10 -9.53 9.13
N LYS A 59 -7.27 -10.38 9.70
CA LYS A 59 -6.41 -11.30 8.94
C LYS A 59 -7.14 -12.30 8.03
N ASN A 60 -8.41 -12.61 8.35
CA ASN A 60 -9.22 -13.55 7.59
C ASN A 60 -10.31 -12.86 6.76
N GLU A 61 -10.28 -11.54 6.67
CA GLU A 61 -11.24 -10.76 5.90
C GLU A 61 -10.84 -10.66 4.42
N GLU A 62 -11.85 -10.49 3.56
CA GLU A 62 -11.63 -10.24 2.14
C GLU A 62 -11.72 -8.75 1.84
N TRP A 63 -10.87 -8.28 0.92
CA TRP A 63 -10.74 -6.88 0.56
C TRP A 63 -10.84 -6.69 -0.94
N ASP A 64 -11.54 -5.62 -1.38
CA ASP A 64 -11.53 -5.20 -2.78
C ASP A 64 -10.22 -4.48 -3.13
N LEU A 65 -9.59 -3.88 -2.13
CA LEU A 65 -8.31 -3.16 -2.25
C LEU A 65 -7.51 -3.32 -0.96
N VAL A 66 -6.21 -3.59 -1.09
CA VAL A 66 -5.25 -3.39 0.01
C VAL A 66 -4.16 -2.43 -0.43
N PHE A 67 -3.75 -1.54 0.47
CA PHE A 67 -2.78 -0.49 0.18
C PHE A 67 -1.64 -0.47 1.20
N ALA A 68 -0.41 -0.51 0.67
CA ALA A 68 0.83 -0.42 1.43
C ALA A 68 1.46 0.98 1.23
N PRO A 69 1.36 1.90 2.21
CA PRO A 69 2.10 3.15 2.18
C PRO A 69 3.60 2.91 2.26
N GLY A 70 4.38 3.91 1.87
CA GLY A 70 5.83 3.89 1.98
C GLY A 70 6.33 4.45 3.31
N GLY A 71 7.50 5.04 3.25
CA GLY A 71 8.26 5.48 4.41
C GLY A 71 9.15 4.36 4.96
N MET A 72 10.23 4.76 5.62
CA MET A 72 11.17 3.83 6.26
C MET A 72 11.30 4.18 7.74
N PRO A 73 11.28 3.18 8.65
CA PRO A 73 11.21 1.74 8.42
C PRO A 73 9.79 1.18 8.20
N GLY A 74 8.79 2.02 7.87
CA GLY A 74 7.41 1.58 7.66
C GLY A 74 7.31 0.43 6.65
N ALA A 75 7.91 0.60 5.47
CA ALA A 75 7.89 -0.42 4.41
C ALA A 75 8.56 -1.74 4.85
N THR A 76 9.69 -1.68 5.53
CA THR A 76 10.36 -2.88 6.06
C THR A 76 9.56 -3.54 7.16
N ASN A 77 8.87 -2.77 8.00
CA ASN A 77 7.95 -3.31 9.01
C ASN A 77 6.76 -4.03 8.36
N LEU A 78 6.23 -3.51 7.26
CA LEU A 78 5.19 -4.21 6.48
C LEU A 78 5.72 -5.51 5.89
N ALA A 79 6.87 -5.45 5.22
CA ALA A 79 7.48 -6.61 4.58
C ALA A 79 7.81 -7.74 5.56
N SER A 80 8.11 -7.40 6.81
CA SER A 80 8.43 -8.36 7.87
C SER A 80 7.20 -9.03 8.48
N SER A 81 5.99 -8.57 8.18
CA SER A 81 4.75 -9.13 8.72
C SER A 81 4.21 -10.23 7.81
N SER A 82 4.18 -11.47 8.33
CA SER A 82 3.58 -12.59 7.60
C SER A 82 2.09 -12.39 7.33
N ILE A 83 1.38 -11.70 8.23
CA ILE A 83 -0.05 -11.40 8.05
C ILE A 83 -0.25 -10.39 6.92
N VAL A 84 0.54 -9.31 6.86
CA VAL A 84 0.51 -8.36 5.74
C VAL A 84 0.74 -9.07 4.42
N ASN A 85 1.78 -9.89 4.34
CA ASN A 85 2.14 -10.63 3.13
C ASN A 85 1.02 -11.57 2.70
N SER A 86 0.40 -12.28 3.65
CA SER A 86 -0.73 -13.19 3.38
C SER A 86 -1.93 -12.42 2.82
N ILE A 87 -2.32 -11.30 3.44
CA ILE A 87 -3.45 -10.48 2.98
C ILE A 87 -3.20 -9.95 1.57
N ILE A 88 -1.99 -9.46 1.29
CA ILE A 88 -1.62 -8.95 -0.05
C ILE A 88 -1.74 -10.08 -1.09
N LEU A 89 -1.15 -11.25 -0.82
CA LEU A 89 -1.18 -12.38 -1.76
C LEU A 89 -2.59 -12.91 -1.98
N ASP A 90 -3.39 -13.04 -0.92
CA ASP A 90 -4.78 -13.48 -1.03
C ASP A 90 -5.61 -12.50 -1.88
N THR A 91 -5.46 -11.21 -1.64
CA THR A 91 -6.14 -10.16 -2.41
C THR A 91 -5.70 -10.18 -3.88
N TYR A 92 -4.39 -10.26 -4.12
CA TYR A 92 -3.82 -10.37 -5.46
C TYR A 92 -4.34 -11.59 -6.22
N ASN A 93 -4.31 -12.77 -5.60
CA ASN A 93 -4.71 -14.02 -6.23
C ASN A 93 -6.20 -14.08 -6.56
N LYS A 94 -7.03 -13.35 -5.82
CA LYS A 94 -8.46 -13.19 -6.11
C LYS A 94 -8.75 -12.20 -7.24
N GLY A 95 -7.74 -11.56 -7.79
CA GLY A 95 -7.88 -10.54 -8.82
C GLY A 95 -8.32 -9.17 -8.29
N ASN A 96 -8.36 -9.01 -6.96
CA ASN A 96 -8.66 -7.74 -6.32
C ASN A 96 -7.42 -6.83 -6.30
N ILE A 97 -7.62 -5.53 -6.09
CA ILE A 97 -6.55 -4.54 -6.23
C ILE A 97 -5.55 -4.61 -5.10
N VAL A 98 -4.28 -4.68 -5.43
CA VAL A 98 -3.16 -4.47 -4.49
C VAL A 98 -2.39 -3.24 -4.93
N SER A 99 -2.13 -2.33 -3.99
CA SER A 99 -1.48 -1.06 -4.29
C SER A 99 -0.36 -0.75 -3.31
N ALA A 100 0.71 -0.14 -3.80
CA ALA A 100 1.85 0.29 -3.01
C ALA A 100 2.45 1.57 -3.57
N ILE A 101 3.06 2.38 -2.70
CA ILE A 101 3.64 3.66 -3.08
C ILE A 101 5.05 3.83 -2.49
N CYS A 102 5.87 4.60 -3.16
CA CYS A 102 7.17 5.06 -2.69
C CYS A 102 8.15 3.89 -2.52
N ALA A 103 8.57 3.56 -1.30
CA ALA A 103 9.45 2.44 -1.02
C ALA A 103 8.75 1.08 -1.15
N SER A 104 7.45 1.01 -0.90
CA SER A 104 6.72 -0.25 -0.74
C SER A 104 6.58 -1.10 -1.99
N PRO A 105 6.49 -0.56 -3.23
CA PRO A 105 6.53 -1.42 -4.41
C PRO A 105 7.78 -2.31 -4.45
N ALA A 106 8.94 -1.76 -4.13
CA ALA A 106 10.18 -2.52 -4.11
C ALA A 106 10.32 -3.37 -2.84
N VAL A 107 10.12 -2.76 -1.67
CA VAL A 107 10.38 -3.40 -0.37
C VAL A 107 9.33 -4.45 -0.01
N VAL A 108 8.06 -4.20 -0.32
CA VAL A 108 6.94 -5.10 0.06
C VAL A 108 6.54 -6.00 -1.09
N PHE A 109 6.27 -5.43 -2.27
CA PHE A 109 5.79 -6.22 -3.41
C PHE A 109 6.90 -6.99 -4.14
N GLY A 110 8.13 -6.45 -4.14
CA GLY A 110 9.25 -7.12 -4.77
C GLY A 110 9.45 -8.56 -4.28
N PRO A 111 9.64 -8.78 -2.97
CA PRO A 111 9.82 -10.12 -2.42
C PRO A 111 8.60 -11.05 -2.60
N LEU A 112 7.40 -10.51 -2.76
CA LEU A 112 6.18 -11.30 -2.98
C LEU A 112 6.05 -11.83 -4.41
N GLY A 113 6.87 -11.34 -5.34
CA GLY A 113 6.87 -11.81 -6.73
C GLY A 113 5.65 -11.38 -7.54
N ILE A 114 4.95 -10.33 -7.13
CA ILE A 114 3.73 -9.84 -7.81
C ILE A 114 3.99 -8.68 -8.75
N ILE A 115 5.22 -8.18 -8.83
CA ILE A 115 5.63 -7.11 -9.74
C ILE A 115 6.34 -7.70 -10.96
N LYS A 116 5.98 -7.22 -12.15
CA LYS A 116 6.66 -7.53 -13.39
C LYS A 116 7.63 -6.40 -13.76
N SER A 117 8.81 -6.76 -14.26
CA SER A 117 9.81 -5.81 -14.74
C SER A 117 9.22 -4.91 -15.84
N GLY A 118 9.48 -3.60 -15.75
CA GLY A 118 8.94 -2.59 -16.66
C GLY A 118 7.47 -2.23 -16.42
N LYS A 119 6.82 -2.79 -15.39
CA LYS A 119 5.37 -2.63 -15.12
C LYS A 119 5.06 -2.05 -13.74
N ALA A 120 6.04 -1.42 -13.08
CA ALA A 120 5.86 -0.81 -11.77
C ALA A 120 6.77 0.40 -11.61
N THR A 121 6.43 1.25 -10.66
CA THR A 121 7.26 2.38 -10.22
C THR A 121 7.51 2.30 -8.72
N CYS A 122 8.58 2.94 -8.26
CA CYS A 122 8.89 3.10 -6.84
C CYS A 122 9.68 4.39 -6.61
N TYR A 123 9.95 4.70 -5.35
CA TYR A 123 10.77 5.84 -4.99
C TYR A 123 12.21 5.65 -5.52
N PRO A 124 12.80 6.67 -6.17
CA PRO A 124 14.17 6.57 -6.68
C PRO A 124 15.18 6.23 -5.57
N GLY A 125 15.96 5.19 -5.80
CA GLY A 125 16.90 4.65 -4.82
C GLY A 125 16.37 3.44 -4.03
N CYS A 126 15.09 3.10 -4.17
CA CYS A 126 14.54 1.89 -3.55
C CYS A 126 14.61 0.65 -4.45
N GLU A 127 15.05 0.79 -5.68
CA GLU A 127 15.12 -0.31 -6.67
C GLU A 127 15.96 -1.49 -6.17
N ASP A 128 16.98 -1.21 -5.39
CA ASP A 128 17.92 -2.23 -4.87
C ASP A 128 17.24 -3.24 -3.92
N TYR A 129 16.07 -2.89 -3.36
CA TYR A 129 15.28 -3.82 -2.55
C TYR A 129 14.57 -4.90 -3.38
N ALA A 130 14.50 -4.74 -4.68
CA ALA A 130 13.88 -5.69 -5.60
C ALA A 130 14.82 -6.00 -6.78
N PRO A 131 15.95 -6.67 -6.54
CA PRO A 131 16.93 -6.95 -7.59
C PRO A 131 16.29 -7.78 -8.71
N GLY A 132 16.61 -7.44 -9.96
CA GLY A 132 16.07 -8.11 -11.14
C GLY A 132 14.75 -7.52 -11.65
N ILE A 133 14.19 -6.53 -10.97
CA ILE A 133 13.01 -5.79 -11.43
C ILE A 133 13.46 -4.42 -11.93
N GLU A 134 13.11 -4.11 -13.17
CA GLU A 134 13.25 -2.78 -13.74
C GLU A 134 12.01 -1.95 -13.39
N PHE A 135 12.22 -0.86 -12.65
CA PHE A 135 11.16 0.11 -12.34
C PHE A 135 11.16 1.24 -13.36
N VAL A 136 9.97 1.71 -13.72
CA VAL A 136 9.81 2.88 -14.59
C VAL A 136 9.66 4.15 -13.78
N SER A 137 9.86 5.31 -14.41
CA SER A 137 9.86 6.59 -13.70
C SER A 137 8.49 7.29 -13.66
N ASP A 138 7.44 6.69 -14.19
CA ASP A 138 6.10 7.24 -14.21
C ASP A 138 5.54 7.39 -12.79
N GLY A 139 4.63 8.34 -12.58
CA GLY A 139 4.08 8.63 -11.27
C GLY A 139 3.14 7.58 -10.73
N VAL A 140 2.26 7.03 -11.57
CA VAL A 140 1.31 5.96 -11.24
C VAL A 140 1.29 4.95 -12.38
N ILE A 141 1.46 3.67 -12.05
CA ILE A 141 1.44 2.56 -13.00
C ILE A 141 0.36 1.55 -12.60
N VAL A 142 -0.43 1.13 -13.57
CA VAL A 142 -1.43 0.05 -13.43
C VAL A 142 -0.99 -1.14 -14.28
N ASP A 143 -0.78 -2.28 -13.66
CA ASP A 143 -0.55 -3.56 -14.33
C ASP A 143 -1.54 -4.60 -13.81
N GLY A 144 -2.61 -4.81 -14.56
CA GLY A 144 -3.69 -5.68 -14.09
C GLY A 144 -4.29 -5.15 -12.79
N ASN A 145 -4.23 -5.96 -11.74
CA ASN A 145 -4.71 -5.59 -10.40
C ASN A 145 -3.61 -5.06 -9.47
N VAL A 146 -2.40 -4.82 -10.00
CA VAL A 146 -1.29 -4.21 -9.24
C VAL A 146 -1.17 -2.74 -9.61
N VAL A 147 -1.25 -1.85 -8.63
CA VAL A 147 -1.16 -0.40 -8.83
C VAL A 147 -0.03 0.15 -7.97
N THR A 148 0.94 0.78 -8.61
CA THR A 148 2.09 1.36 -7.90
C THR A 148 2.21 2.85 -8.17
N ALA A 149 2.73 3.59 -7.19
CA ALA A 149 3.00 5.02 -7.33
C ALA A 149 4.40 5.37 -6.80
N LYS A 150 4.96 6.45 -7.32
CA LYS A 150 6.38 6.77 -7.18
C LYS A 150 6.75 7.36 -5.83
N SER A 151 5.96 8.30 -5.32
CA SER A 151 6.31 9.08 -4.14
C SER A 151 5.10 9.82 -3.56
N ALA A 152 5.28 10.46 -2.41
CA ALA A 152 4.22 11.20 -1.70
C ALA A 152 3.48 12.21 -2.58
N GLY A 153 4.17 12.89 -3.49
CA GLY A 153 3.55 13.82 -4.42
C GLY A 153 2.53 13.19 -5.37
N TRP A 154 2.53 11.87 -5.53
CA TRP A 154 1.59 11.11 -6.36
C TRP A 154 0.48 10.42 -5.56
N ALA A 155 0.40 10.65 -4.24
CA ALA A 155 -0.57 9.98 -3.39
C ALA A 155 -2.02 10.35 -3.76
N PHE A 156 -2.28 11.61 -4.09
CA PHE A 156 -3.61 12.06 -4.50
C PHE A 156 -4.02 11.42 -5.84
N ASP A 157 -3.13 11.47 -6.85
CA ASP A 157 -3.38 10.85 -8.15
C ASP A 157 -3.58 9.34 -8.03
N LEU A 158 -2.82 8.69 -7.14
CA LEU A 158 -3.01 7.26 -6.83
C LEU A 158 -4.42 7.02 -6.27
N GLY A 159 -4.85 7.81 -5.29
CA GLY A 159 -6.19 7.69 -4.70
C GLY A 159 -7.29 7.80 -5.76
N LEU A 160 -7.21 8.78 -6.66
CA LEU A 160 -8.16 8.96 -7.76
C LEU A 160 -8.14 7.76 -8.72
N LYS A 161 -6.96 7.24 -9.04
CA LYS A 161 -6.83 6.04 -9.89
C LYS A 161 -7.48 4.82 -9.24
N LEU A 162 -7.24 4.62 -7.94
CA LEU A 162 -7.85 3.51 -7.19
C LEU A 162 -9.37 3.59 -7.16
N ILE A 163 -9.95 4.77 -6.97
CA ILE A 163 -11.40 4.99 -7.08
C ILE A 163 -11.91 4.55 -8.45
N SER A 164 -11.29 5.05 -9.50
CA SER A 164 -11.68 4.71 -10.88
C SER A 164 -11.67 3.20 -11.14
N LEU A 165 -10.68 2.48 -10.60
CA LEU A 165 -10.58 1.03 -10.75
C LEU A 165 -11.60 0.26 -9.90
N LEU A 166 -11.95 0.77 -8.72
CA LEU A 166 -12.92 0.14 -7.82
C LEU A 166 -14.36 0.33 -8.30
N GLU A 167 -14.64 1.44 -8.94
CA GLU A 167 -15.97 1.74 -9.47
C GLU A 167 -16.24 1.10 -10.84
N GLY A 168 -15.20 0.67 -11.52
CA GLY A 168 -15.26 0.04 -12.84
C GLY A 168 -15.23 1.06 -13.95
#